data_17afcc66520102bb1fb546228f7f8b2c
#
_entry.id   17afcc66520102bb1fb546228f7f8b2c
#
_cell.length_a   1.000
_cell.length_b   1.000
_cell.length_c   1.000
_cell.angle_alpha   90.00
_cell.angle_beta   90.00
_cell.angle_gamma   90.00
#
_symmetry.space_group_name_H-M   'P 1'
#
loop_
_entity.id
_entity.type
_entity.pdbx_description
1 polymer ?
#
loop_
_entity_poly.entity_id
_entity_poly.type
_entity_poly.pdbx_seq_one_letter_code
_entity_poly.pdbx_strand_id
1 'polypeptide(L)' 'MSNFTEKHNKIAVHLQELYKKHRALDDEIKSLYSSFEREENINRLKTKKLWFKDEIHRLERELKALQWI' A
#
# COMPACT_ATOMS: atom_id res chain seq x y z
N MET A 1 -22.60 -6.41 18.22
CA MET A 1 -21.68 -5.67 17.34
C MET A 1 -21.99 -5.94 15.90
N SER A 2 -22.00 -4.91 15.12
CA SER A 2 -22.40 -5.05 13.73
C SER A 2 -21.26 -5.61 12.87
N ASN A 3 -21.62 -6.27 11.81
CA ASN A 3 -20.68 -6.76 10.79
C ASN A 3 -19.84 -5.60 10.21
N PHE A 4 -20.40 -4.42 10.26
CA PHE A 4 -19.72 -3.19 9.85
C PHE A 4 -18.40 -2.99 10.59
N THR A 5 -18.40 -3.17 11.92
CA THR A 5 -17.22 -2.98 12.76
C THR A 5 -16.11 -3.98 12.41
N GLU A 6 -16.48 -5.25 12.21
CA GLU A 6 -15.52 -6.29 11.80
C GLU A 6 -14.89 -5.98 10.45
N LYS A 7 -15.73 -5.61 9.49
CA LYS A 7 -15.29 -5.27 8.15
C LYS A 7 -14.34 -4.07 8.18
N HIS A 8 -14.70 -3.06 8.94
CA HIS A 8 -13.89 -1.87 9.13
C HIS A 8 -12.51 -2.22 9.68
N ASN A 9 -12.47 -3.04 10.71
CA ASN A 9 -11.22 -3.46 11.34
C ASN A 9 -10.34 -4.27 10.40
N LYS A 10 -10.92 -5.18 9.63
CA LYS A 10 -10.18 -5.98 8.65
C LYS A 10 -9.53 -5.10 7.59
N ILE A 11 -10.27 -4.14 7.08
CA ILE A 11 -9.75 -3.19 6.08
C ILE A 11 -8.64 -2.35 6.68
N ALA A 12 -8.83 -1.85 7.90
CA ALA A 12 -7.83 -1.02 8.57
C ALA A 12 -6.51 -1.77 8.80
N VAL A 13 -6.59 -3.02 9.25
CA VAL A 13 -5.40 -3.86 9.45
C VAL A 13 -4.70 -4.13 8.12
N HIS A 14 -5.46 -4.45 7.09
CA HIS A 14 -4.92 -4.69 5.76
C HIS A 14 -4.21 -3.44 5.21
N LEU A 15 -4.82 -2.27 5.41
CA LEU A 15 -4.23 -0.99 5.02
C LEU A 15 -2.89 -0.75 5.72
N GLN A 16 -2.82 -1.03 7.01
CA GLN A 16 -1.57 -0.85 7.76
C GLN A 16 -0.45 -1.71 7.18
N GLU A 17 -0.76 -2.94 6.81
CA GLU A 17 0.21 -3.82 6.18
C GLU A 17 0.66 -3.30 4.82
N LEU A 18 -0.28 -2.80 4.03
CA LEU A 18 0.04 -2.23 2.72
C LEU A 18 0.91 -0.97 2.85
N TYR A 19 0.63 -0.13 3.82
CA TYR A 19 1.45 1.05 4.10
C TYR A 19 2.89 0.65 4.44
N LYS A 20 3.06 -0.38 5.27
CA LYS A 20 4.39 -0.88 5.62
C LYS A 20 5.14 -1.40 4.40
N LYS A 21 4.46 -2.18 3.57
CA LYS A 21 5.04 -2.73 2.35
C LYS A 21 5.41 -1.63 1.36
N HIS A 22 4.55 -0.64 1.22
CA HIS A 22 4.79 0.49 0.34
C HIS A 22 6.02 1.27 0.80
N ARG A 23 6.14 1.51 2.09
CA ARG A 23 7.29 2.21 2.68
C ARG A 23 8.59 1.42 2.49
N ALA A 24 8.52 0.11 2.70
CA ALA A 24 9.68 -0.76 2.50
C ALA A 24 10.15 -0.73 1.04
N LEU A 25 9.22 -0.74 0.08
CA LEU A 25 9.55 -0.63 -1.34
C LEU A 25 10.18 0.72 -1.66
N ASP A 26 9.66 1.79 -1.08
CA ASP A 26 10.20 3.13 -1.29
C ASP A 26 11.65 3.22 -0.80
N ASP A 27 11.92 2.67 0.37
CA ASP A 27 13.27 2.63 0.93
C ASP A 27 14.20 1.78 0.07
N GLU A 28 13.71 0.65 -0.43
CA GLU A 28 14.48 -0.23 -1.31
C GLU A 28 14.83 0.48 -2.61
N ILE A 29 13.87 1.18 -3.21
CA ILE A 29 14.11 1.96 -4.43
C ILE A 29 15.19 3.02 -4.20
N LYS A 30 15.11 3.74 -3.09
CA LYS A 30 16.10 4.76 -2.74
C LYS A 30 17.49 4.15 -2.58
N SER A 31 17.55 2.99 -1.93
CA SER A 31 18.81 2.26 -1.73
C SER A 31 19.42 1.84 -3.07
N LEU A 32 18.60 1.36 -4.00
CA LEU A 32 19.05 0.94 -5.32
C LEU A 32 19.56 2.10 -6.15
N TYR A 33 18.94 3.26 -6.06
CA TYR A 33 19.44 4.47 -6.72
C TYR A 33 20.83 4.83 -6.19
N SER A 34 21.05 4.69 -4.91
CA SER A 34 22.34 4.97 -4.29
C SER A 34 23.41 3.97 -4.72
N SER A 35 23.01 2.74 -5.03
CA SER A 35 23.94 1.67 -5.46
C SER A 35 24.18 1.62 -6.96
N PHE A 36 23.59 2.52 -7.72
CA PHE A 36 23.69 2.53 -9.19
C PHE A 36 23.15 1.23 -9.81
N GLU A 37 22.06 0.73 -9.25
CA GLU A 37 21.41 -0.49 -9.75
C GLU A 37 20.83 -0.26 -11.14
N ARG A 38 20.66 -1.35 -11.90
CA ARG A 38 20.10 -1.30 -13.23
C ARG A 38 18.71 -0.68 -13.22
N GLU A 39 18.46 0.18 -14.20
CA GLU A 39 17.19 0.87 -14.34
C GLU A 39 16.00 -0.08 -14.46
N GLU A 40 16.20 -1.23 -15.11
CA GLU A 40 15.16 -2.25 -15.25
C GLU A 40 14.65 -2.75 -13.90
N ASN A 41 15.57 -3.03 -12.97
CA ASN A 41 15.23 -3.50 -11.63
C ASN A 41 14.50 -2.43 -10.85
N ILE A 42 14.96 -1.18 -10.98
CA ILE A 42 14.32 -0.05 -10.32
C ILE A 42 12.91 0.14 -10.86
N ASN A 43 12.73 0.05 -12.17
CA ASN A 43 11.41 0.20 -12.79
C ASN A 43 10.44 -0.87 -12.35
N ARG A 44 10.88 -2.10 -12.16
CA ARG A 44 10.04 -3.17 -11.63
C ARG A 44 9.53 -2.83 -10.24
N LEU A 45 10.41 -2.31 -9.39
CA LEU A 45 10.04 -1.93 -8.03
C LEU A 45 9.11 -0.72 -8.03
N LYS A 46 9.31 0.23 -8.92
CA LYS A 46 8.42 1.38 -9.08
C LYS A 46 7.02 0.95 -9.50
N THR A 47 6.94 0.00 -10.43
CA THR A 47 5.65 -0.55 -10.87
C THR A 47 4.93 -1.23 -9.71
N LYS A 48 5.66 -2.00 -8.93
CA LYS A 48 5.13 -2.66 -7.75
C LYS A 48 4.64 -1.65 -6.71
N LYS A 49 5.40 -0.58 -6.52
CA LYS A 49 5.02 0.52 -5.63
C LYS A 49 3.71 1.18 -6.06
N LEU A 50 3.55 1.41 -7.36
CA LEU A 50 2.31 1.97 -7.91
C LEU A 50 1.13 1.03 -7.68
N TRP A 51 1.34 -0.26 -7.84
CA TRP A 51 0.31 -1.25 -7.59
C TRP A 51 -0.16 -1.21 -6.14
N PHE A 52 0.77 -1.14 -5.18
CA PHE A 52 0.43 -1.01 -3.77
C PHE A 52 -0.30 0.30 -3.48
N LYS A 53 0.13 1.37 -4.12
CA LYS A 53 -0.51 2.68 -3.96
C LYS A 53 -1.97 2.65 -4.43
N ASP A 54 -2.23 2.02 -5.57
CA ASP A 54 -3.59 1.87 -6.09
C ASP A 54 -4.46 1.04 -5.15
N GLU A 55 -3.90 -0.03 -4.61
CA GLU A 55 -4.59 -0.90 -3.66
C GLU A 55 -4.94 -0.14 -2.37
N ILE A 56 -3.99 0.65 -1.88
CA ILE A 56 -4.19 1.50 -0.69
C ILE A 56 -5.35 2.48 -0.94
N HIS A 57 -5.35 3.16 -2.07
CA HIS A 57 -6.40 4.12 -2.41
C HIS A 57 -7.77 3.45 -2.50
N ARG A 58 -7.83 2.26 -3.08
CA ARG A 58 -9.07 1.52 -3.19
C ARG A 58 -9.62 1.17 -1.80
N LEU A 59 -8.77 0.68 -0.92
CA LEU A 59 -9.18 0.31 0.44
C LEU A 59 -9.54 1.51 1.28
N GLU A 60 -8.84 2.62 1.11
CA GLU A 60 -9.19 3.87 1.78
C GLU A 60 -10.58 4.34 1.38
N ARG A 61 -10.91 4.18 0.11
CA ARG A 61 -12.23 4.52 -0.43
C ARG A 61 -13.30 3.63 0.19
N GLU A 62 -13.05 2.33 0.30
CA GLU A 62 -13.97 1.39 0.93
C GLU A 62 -14.17 1.73 2.40
N LEU A 63 -13.11 2.06 3.10
CA LEU A 63 -13.16 2.44 4.50
C LEU A 63 -14.03 3.69 4.69
N LYS A 64 -13.84 4.68 3.84
CA LYS A 64 -14.63 5.91 3.85
C LYS A 64 -16.11 5.62 3.62
N ALA A 65 -16.42 4.75 2.66
CA ALA A 65 -17.79 4.38 2.36
C ALA A 65 -18.44 3.73 3.57
N LEU A 66 -17.72 2.89 4.29
CA LEU A 66 -18.23 2.25 5.49
C LEU A 66 -18.48 3.25 6.62
N GLN A 67 -17.66 4.28 6.72
CA GLN A 67 -17.82 5.31 7.75
C GLN A 67 -19.05 6.18 7.55
N TRP A 68 -19.57 6.23 6.35
CA TRP A 68 -20.76 7.04 6.04
C TRP A 68 -22.07 6.35 6.37
N ILE A 69 -22.05 5.10 6.71
CA ILE A 69 -23.23 4.32 7.08
C ILE A 69 -23.41 4.34 8.59
#